data_6d27c58587c58120c1163a370e739d2c
#
_entry.id   6d27c58587c58120c1163a370e739d2c
#
_cell.length_a   1.000
_cell.length_b   1.000
_cell.length_c   1.000
_cell.angle_alpha   90.00
_cell.angle_beta   90.00
_cell.angle_gamma   90.00
#
_symmetry.space_group_name_H-M   'P 1'
#
loop_
_entity.id
_entity.type
_entity.pdbx_description
1 polymer ?
#
loop_
_entity_poly.entity_id
_entity_poly.type
_entity_poly.pdbx_seq_one_letter_code
_entity_poly.pdbx_strand_id
1 'polypeptide(L)'
;MNVVYQLQGVEFEWDSHKAQINLEKHGISFEEAIEAFFDPFYQEGEATPQNVTNSEQRRFILGYSLEQHLLLVIYVEKGKRNWIISARQATRNERKLYEQTRR
;
A
#
# COMPACT_ATOMS: atom_id res chain seq x y z
N MET A 1 13.82 -12.92 -2.87
CA MET A 1 13.90 -13.14 -1.40
C MET A 1 12.77 -12.35 -0.73
N ASN A 2 12.11 -12.97 0.23
CA ASN A 2 11.04 -12.28 0.95
C ASN A 2 11.60 -11.52 2.14
N VAL A 3 11.07 -10.31 2.32
CA VAL A 3 11.39 -9.45 3.46
C VAL A 3 10.19 -9.46 4.38
N VAL A 4 10.41 -9.69 5.67
CA VAL A 4 9.38 -9.58 6.69
C VAL A 4 9.72 -8.37 7.54
N TYR A 5 8.73 -7.50 7.72
CA TYR A 5 8.93 -6.23 8.40
C TYR A 5 7.80 -6.02 9.39
N GLN A 6 8.12 -5.55 10.58
CA GLN A 6 7.12 -5.29 11.60
C GLN A 6 7.14 -3.81 11.99
N LEU A 7 5.96 -3.20 12.03
CA LEU A 7 5.83 -1.80 12.45
C LEU A 7 4.61 -1.71 13.36
N GLN A 8 4.81 -1.23 14.58
CA GLN A 8 3.76 -1.04 15.58
C GLN A 8 2.86 -2.26 15.76
N GLY A 9 3.47 -3.45 15.77
CA GLY A 9 2.75 -4.70 15.98
C GLY A 9 2.08 -5.28 14.76
N VAL A 10 2.16 -4.60 13.62
CA VAL A 10 1.59 -5.11 12.36
C VAL A 10 2.71 -5.69 11.51
N GLU A 11 2.48 -6.89 10.96
CA GLU A 11 3.47 -7.57 10.14
C GLU A 11 3.20 -7.34 8.66
N PHE A 12 4.27 -7.07 7.94
CA PHE A 12 4.25 -6.87 6.49
C PHE A 12 5.25 -7.81 5.85
N GLU A 13 4.98 -8.18 4.61
CA GLU A 13 5.90 -9.01 3.84
C GLU A 13 5.90 -8.56 2.39
N TRP A 14 7.04 -8.70 1.72
CA TRP A 14 7.13 -8.40 0.30
C TRP A 14 8.32 -9.09 -0.33
N ASP A 15 8.30 -9.18 -1.64
CA ASP A 15 9.42 -9.69 -2.41
C ASP A 15 10.43 -8.56 -2.66
N SER A 16 11.70 -8.78 -2.30
CA SER A 16 12.73 -7.75 -2.40
C SER A 16 12.97 -7.28 -3.83
N HIS A 17 12.83 -8.19 -4.81
CA HIS A 17 13.00 -7.83 -6.21
C HIS A 17 11.87 -6.89 -6.68
N LYS A 18 10.65 -7.20 -6.31
CA LYS A 18 9.51 -6.34 -6.63
C LYS A 18 9.61 -4.99 -5.94
N ALA A 19 10.13 -4.97 -4.71
CA ALA A 19 10.35 -3.72 -4.00
C ALA A 19 11.36 -2.84 -4.74
N GLN A 20 12.41 -3.45 -5.27
CA GLN A 20 13.43 -2.72 -6.04
C GLN A 20 12.84 -2.14 -7.33
N ILE A 21 12.07 -2.94 -8.06
CA ILE A 21 11.40 -2.48 -9.28
C ILE A 21 10.45 -1.33 -8.96
N ASN A 22 9.70 -1.44 -7.88
CA ASN A 22 8.76 -0.39 -7.48
C ASN A 22 9.49 0.91 -7.15
N LEU A 23 10.62 0.80 -6.45
CA LEU A 23 11.42 1.98 -6.11
C LEU A 23 11.96 2.67 -7.37
N GLU A 24 12.44 1.89 -8.34
CA GLU A 24 12.94 2.43 -9.59
C GLU A 24 11.84 3.09 -10.41
N LYS A 25 10.66 2.50 -10.42
CA LYS A 25 9.56 2.95 -11.25
C LYS A 25 8.81 4.14 -10.65
N HIS A 26 8.61 4.14 -9.34
CA HIS A 26 7.74 5.11 -8.66
C HIS A 26 8.46 5.97 -7.63
N GLY A 27 9.70 5.63 -7.29
CA GLY A 27 10.45 6.38 -6.28
C GLY A 27 9.99 6.15 -4.86
N ILE A 28 9.16 5.12 -4.63
CA ILE A 28 8.60 4.83 -3.31
C ILE A 28 9.10 3.47 -2.85
N SER A 29 9.74 3.44 -1.69
CA SER A 29 10.16 2.19 -1.07
C SER A 29 8.96 1.52 -0.39
N PHE A 30 9.02 0.20 -0.21
CA PHE A 30 7.96 -0.49 0.52
C PHE A 30 8.04 -0.17 2.02
N GLU A 31 9.21 0.17 2.54
CA GLU A 31 9.34 0.65 3.92
C GLU A 31 8.57 1.94 4.13
N GLU A 32 8.61 2.85 3.16
CA GLU A 32 7.80 4.06 3.24
C GLU A 32 6.32 3.73 3.05
N ALA A 33 6.00 2.81 2.14
CA ALA A 33 4.61 2.47 1.83
C ALA A 33 3.84 1.99 3.05
N ILE A 34 4.47 1.19 3.91
CA ILE A 34 3.77 0.65 5.07
C ILE A 34 3.39 1.74 6.07
N GLU A 35 4.05 2.88 6.05
CA GLU A 35 3.70 4.00 6.93
C GLU A 35 2.30 4.53 6.65
N ALA A 36 1.84 4.42 5.41
CA ALA A 36 0.49 4.87 5.05
C ALA A 36 -0.61 4.12 5.80
N PHE A 37 -0.34 2.89 6.23
CA PHE A 37 -1.31 2.10 7.00
C PHE A 37 -1.60 2.72 8.36
N PHE A 38 -0.75 3.60 8.84
CA PHE A 38 -0.87 4.22 10.17
C PHE A 38 -1.33 5.67 10.12
N ASP A 39 -1.66 6.18 8.94
CA ASP A 39 -2.32 7.48 8.81
C ASP A 39 -3.71 7.38 9.45
N PRO A 40 -4.04 8.21 10.45
CA PRO A 40 -5.34 8.12 11.12
C PRO A 40 -6.52 8.30 10.18
N PHE A 41 -6.31 8.90 9.02
CA PHE A 41 -7.37 9.19 8.05
C PHE A 41 -7.26 8.34 6.79
N TYR A 42 -6.50 7.25 6.83
CA TYR A 42 -6.36 6.42 5.64
C TYR A 42 -7.71 5.94 5.13
N GLN A 43 -7.77 5.72 3.84
CA GLN A 43 -8.92 5.07 3.21
C GLN A 43 -8.49 3.71 2.71
N GLU A 44 -9.43 2.77 2.71
CA GLU A 44 -9.15 1.43 2.20
C GLU A 44 -10.30 0.94 1.36
N GLY A 45 -10.01 -0.02 0.51
CA GLY A 45 -11.02 -0.63 -0.32
C GLY A 45 -10.47 -1.79 -1.12
N GLU A 46 -11.30 -2.31 -1.98
CA GLU A 46 -10.94 -3.44 -2.84
C GLU A 46 -10.27 -2.94 -4.11
N ALA A 47 -9.20 -3.62 -4.52
CA ALA A 47 -8.44 -3.26 -5.71
C ALA A 47 -8.28 -4.45 -6.67
N THR A 48 -9.02 -5.53 -6.46
CA THR A 48 -8.95 -6.72 -7.32
C THR A 48 -9.53 -6.42 -8.69
N PRO A 49 -8.79 -6.65 -9.79
CA PRO A 49 -9.37 -6.47 -11.12
C PRO A 49 -10.59 -7.35 -11.34
N GLN A 50 -11.59 -6.82 -12.01
CA GLN A 50 -12.88 -7.51 -12.20
C GLN A 50 -12.78 -8.81 -12.96
N ASN A 51 -11.75 -8.95 -13.81
CA ASN A 51 -11.61 -10.13 -14.68
C ASN A 51 -10.70 -11.21 -14.09
N VAL A 52 -10.27 -11.04 -12.85
CA VAL A 52 -9.37 -12.00 -12.20
C VAL A 52 -10.20 -13.06 -11.50
N THR A 53 -9.94 -14.33 -11.83
CA THR A 53 -10.69 -15.45 -11.28
C THR A 53 -9.97 -16.16 -10.14
N ASN A 54 -8.72 -15.79 -9.85
CA ASN A 54 -8.00 -16.42 -8.76
C ASN A 54 -8.54 -15.94 -7.41
N SER A 55 -8.19 -16.64 -6.36
CA SER A 55 -8.72 -16.41 -5.02
C SER A 55 -8.04 -15.24 -4.29
N GLU A 56 -7.02 -14.64 -4.87
CA GLU A 56 -6.27 -13.58 -4.21
C GLU A 56 -6.98 -12.24 -4.34
N GLN A 57 -7.42 -11.70 -3.22
CA GLN A 57 -8.11 -10.41 -3.20
C GLN A 57 -7.12 -9.30 -2.89
N ARG A 58 -6.98 -8.38 -3.82
CA ARG A 58 -6.14 -7.20 -3.65
C ARG A 58 -6.93 -6.08 -3.01
N ARG A 59 -6.29 -5.39 -2.09
CA ARG A 59 -6.86 -4.24 -1.41
C ARG A 59 -5.93 -3.05 -1.58
N PHE A 60 -6.46 -1.87 -1.31
CA PHE A 60 -5.64 -0.66 -1.33
C PHE A 60 -5.74 0.08 0.00
N ILE A 61 -4.67 0.77 0.31
CA ILE A 61 -4.63 1.81 1.35
C ILE A 61 -4.26 3.12 0.64
N LEU A 62 -4.99 4.17 0.96
CA LEU A 62 -4.67 5.52 0.50
C LEU A 62 -4.41 6.35 1.75
N GLY A 63 -3.15 6.72 1.98
CA GLY A 63 -2.76 7.41 3.19
C GLY A 63 -1.41 8.09 3.06
N TYR A 64 -1.11 8.96 4.02
CA TYR A 64 0.15 9.70 4.04
C TYR A 64 1.24 8.90 4.73
N SER A 65 2.43 8.90 4.12
CA SER A 65 3.64 8.43 4.78
C SER A 65 4.15 9.50 5.74
N LEU A 66 5.13 9.14 6.56
CA LEU A 66 5.77 10.10 7.45
C LEU A 66 6.55 11.18 6.67
N GLU A 67 6.91 10.89 5.43
CA GLU A 67 7.57 11.85 4.55
C GLU A 67 6.58 12.79 3.84
N GLN A 68 5.32 12.76 4.23
CA GLN A 68 4.28 13.62 3.68
C GLN A 68 3.93 13.31 2.22
N HIS A 69 4.12 12.07 1.81
CA HIS A 69 3.65 11.61 0.50
C HIS A 69 2.31 10.92 0.66
N LEU A 70 1.32 11.35 -0.10
CA LEU A 70 0.04 10.63 -0.16
C LEU A 70 0.22 9.45 -1.11
N LEU A 71 0.11 8.24 -0.57
CA LEU A 71 0.44 7.02 -1.30
C LEU A 71 -0.78 6.15 -1.51
N LEU A 72 -0.83 5.53 -2.68
CA LEU A 72 -1.73 4.41 -2.94
C LEU A 72 -0.91 3.14 -2.85
N VAL A 73 -1.25 2.28 -1.89
CA VAL A 73 -0.54 1.04 -1.64
C VAL A 73 -1.47 -0.13 -1.93
N ILE A 74 -1.03 -1.04 -2.80
CA ILE A 74 -1.78 -2.25 -3.13
C ILE A 74 -1.18 -3.40 -2.33
N TYR A 75 -2.03 -4.17 -1.69
CA TYR A 75 -1.58 -5.26 -0.85
C TYR A 75 -2.60 -6.40 -0.82
N VAL A 76 -2.16 -7.54 -0.29
CA VAL A 76 -3.00 -8.72 -0.08
C VAL A 76 -2.85 -9.16 1.37
N GLU A 77 -3.97 -9.47 2.02
CA GLU A 77 -3.93 -10.02 3.37
C GLU A 77 -3.76 -11.53 3.27
N LYS A 78 -2.67 -12.04 3.85
CA LYS A 78 -2.38 -13.48 3.88
C LYS A 78 -2.03 -13.88 5.31
N GLY A 79 -2.91 -14.65 5.94
CA GLY A 79 -2.72 -15.02 7.32
C GLY A 79 -2.65 -13.80 8.20
N LYS A 80 -1.55 -13.64 8.92
CA LYS A 80 -1.36 -12.50 9.83
C LYS A 80 -0.60 -11.34 9.19
N ARG A 81 -0.24 -11.46 7.90
CA ARG A 81 0.62 -10.48 7.26
C ARG A 81 -0.07 -9.77 6.11
N ASN A 82 0.33 -8.53 5.92
CA ASN A 82 -0.05 -7.74 4.76
C ASN A 82 1.08 -7.81 3.75
N TRP A 83 0.80 -8.43 2.59
CA TRP A 83 1.78 -8.56 1.49
C TRP A 83 1.70 -7.35 0.60
N ILE A 84 2.78 -6.58 0.55
CA ILE A 84 2.83 -5.38 -0.29
C ILE A 84 3.10 -5.77 -1.73
N ILE A 85 2.25 -5.29 -2.63
CA ILE A 85 2.35 -5.58 -4.07
C ILE A 85 2.96 -4.39 -4.81
N SER A 86 2.47 -3.18 -4.54
CA SER A 86 2.97 -1.97 -5.20
C SER A 86 2.63 -0.75 -4.37
N ALA A 87 3.34 0.33 -4.64
CA ALA A 87 3.10 1.62 -3.99
C ALA A 87 3.52 2.74 -4.92
N ARG A 88 2.68 3.75 -5.02
CA ARG A 88 2.97 4.94 -5.81
C ARG A 88 2.33 6.16 -5.17
N GLN A 89 2.73 7.33 -5.63
CA GLN A 89 2.04 8.54 -5.17
C GLN A 89 0.63 8.58 -5.74
N ALA A 90 -0.28 9.14 -4.97
CA ALA A 90 -1.68 9.27 -5.35
C ALA A 90 -1.83 10.19 -6.57
N THR A 91 -2.78 9.85 -7.43
CA THR A 91 -3.19 10.74 -8.52
C THR A 91 -3.99 11.91 -7.95
N ARG A 92 -4.25 12.89 -8.82
CA ARG A 92 -5.04 14.05 -8.44
C ARG A 92 -6.44 13.66 -7.96
N ASN A 93 -7.08 12.70 -8.66
CA ASN A 93 -8.42 12.24 -8.28
C ASN A 93 -8.40 11.49 -6.96
N GLU A 94 -7.38 10.69 -6.73
CA GLU A 94 -7.22 9.97 -5.47
C GLU A 94 -7.00 10.94 -4.32
N ARG A 95 -6.22 11.99 -4.55
CA ARG A 95 -6.02 13.02 -3.54
C ARG A 95 -7.33 13.71 -3.17
N LYS A 96 -8.16 14.01 -4.16
CA LYS A 96 -9.47 14.60 -3.91
C LYS A 96 -10.34 13.68 -3.08
N LEU A 97 -10.32 12.39 -3.39
CA LEU A 97 -11.08 11.39 -2.63
C LEU A 97 -10.63 11.37 -1.17
N TYR A 98 -9.34 11.35 -0.93
CA TYR A 98 -8.79 11.37 0.42
C TYR A 98 -9.24 12.62 1.18
N GLU A 99 -9.13 13.77 0.54
CA GLU A 99 -9.48 15.05 1.18
C GLU A 99 -10.96 15.15 1.51
N GLN A 100 -11.84 14.59 0.68
CA GLN A 100 -13.29 14.65 0.92
C GLN A 100 -13.72 13.90 2.17
N THR A 101 -13.08 12.78 2.48
CA THR A 101 -13.47 11.97 3.62
C THR A 101 -12.80 12.40 4.91
N ARG A 102 -11.89 13.34 4.83
CA ARG A 102 -11.10 13.80 5.96
C ARG A 102 -11.83 14.83 6.83
N ARG A 103 -12.98 15.27 6.41
CA ARG A 103 -13.74 16.30 7.12
C ARG A 103 -14.34 15.82 8.42
#